data_6bbcada2af7410d97116bf19720ef6d4
#
_entry.id   6bbcada2af7410d97116bf19720ef6d4
#
_cell.length_a   1.000
_cell.length_b   1.000
_cell.length_c   1.000
_cell.angle_alpha   90.00
_cell.angle_beta   90.00
_cell.angle_gamma   90.00
#
_symmetry.space_group_name_H-M   'P 1'
#
loop_
_entity.id
_entity.type
_entity.pdbx_description
1 polymer ?
#
loop_
_entity_poly.entity_id
_entity_poly.type
_entity_poly.pdbx_seq_one_letter_code
_entity_poly.pdbx_strand_id
1 'polypeptide(L)'
;MPKSQGDNAFTAESLKSTQPENSYSGALSFFRRRYTKDLAGVDVAVAGFPLDVATSGRPGARFGPAGIRAASCQIAWGMAHPAGLDPFEMLAVADTGDCHWDYSQPGDIPAVIEAHAREILASGASMLSLGGDHFVAYPLLKAHAERHGPLALVHFDAHCDTTRTEPGSLSHGSMFYHAAREGLIDPARSIQIGIRTFYEETPGFTVLEAPWVHEQGAAAAAATVR
;
A
#
# COMPACT_ATOMS: atom_id res chain seq x y z
N MET A 1 2.09 33.81 25.14
CA MET A 1 2.69 33.58 23.82
C MET A 1 2.02 32.38 23.21
N PRO A 2 1.57 32.41 21.96
CA PRO A 2 1.09 31.19 21.33
C PRO A 2 2.23 30.17 21.35
N LYS A 3 1.95 28.95 21.81
CA LYS A 3 2.93 27.86 21.74
C LYS A 3 3.25 27.61 20.27
N SER A 4 4.54 27.56 19.93
CA SER A 4 4.98 27.10 18.61
C SER A 4 4.40 25.72 18.37
N GLN A 5 3.44 25.62 17.46
CA GLN A 5 2.91 24.34 17.00
C GLN A 5 3.69 23.96 15.76
N GLY A 6 4.50 22.96 15.85
CA GLY A 6 5.26 22.37 14.76
C GLY A 6 5.55 20.91 15.09
N ASP A 7 6.05 20.18 14.10
CA ASP A 7 6.35 18.75 14.21
C ASP A 7 5.13 17.90 14.62
N ASN A 8 3.98 18.13 13.98
CA ASN A 8 2.72 17.42 14.28
C ASN A 8 2.86 15.90 14.27
N ALA A 9 3.81 15.37 13.54
CA ALA A 9 4.14 13.95 13.57
C ALA A 9 4.45 13.43 14.99
N PHE A 10 5.02 14.29 15.86
CA PHE A 10 5.40 13.92 17.22
C PHE A 10 4.56 14.62 18.30
N THR A 11 4.00 15.78 18.00
CA THR A 11 3.36 16.66 18.98
C THR A 11 1.82 16.65 18.92
N ALA A 12 1.21 16.06 17.86
CA ALA A 12 -0.23 15.95 17.75
C ALA A 12 -0.80 15.10 18.89
N GLU A 13 -1.71 15.67 19.67
CA GLU A 13 -2.40 14.98 20.76
C GLU A 13 -3.49 14.04 20.23
N SER A 14 -4.18 14.42 19.15
CA SER A 14 -5.24 13.65 18.53
C SER A 14 -4.74 12.83 17.34
N LEU A 15 -5.33 11.65 17.14
CA LEU A 15 -5.17 10.86 15.92
C LEU A 15 -6.05 11.37 14.77
N LYS A 16 -7.02 12.24 15.06
CA LYS A 16 -7.96 12.84 14.10
C LYS A 16 -7.69 14.33 13.93
N SER A 17 -8.36 14.92 13.00
CA SER A 17 -8.29 16.30 12.55
C SER A 17 -6.94 16.72 11.96
N THR A 18 -7.00 17.74 11.13
CA THR A 18 -5.82 18.30 10.46
C THR A 18 -5.31 19.50 11.25
N GLN A 19 -4.03 19.46 11.60
CA GLN A 19 -3.36 20.58 12.26
C GLN A 19 -2.49 21.31 11.24
N PRO A 20 -2.64 22.62 11.06
CA PRO A 20 -1.84 23.38 10.11
C PRO A 20 -0.37 23.38 10.52
N GLU A 21 0.49 23.16 9.55
CA GLU A 21 1.94 23.20 9.68
C GLU A 21 2.55 23.71 8.35
N ASN A 22 3.71 24.33 8.40
CA ASN A 22 4.37 24.78 7.18
C ASN A 22 4.73 23.60 6.29
N SER A 23 4.32 23.65 5.02
CA SER A 23 4.51 22.55 4.06
C SER A 23 5.99 22.21 3.80
N TYR A 24 6.90 23.16 4.03
CA TYR A 24 8.33 23.06 3.75
C TYR A 24 9.20 22.72 4.97
N SER A 25 8.61 22.54 6.15
CA SER A 25 9.35 22.32 7.41
C SER A 25 8.71 21.27 8.28
N GLY A 26 9.36 20.91 9.38
CA GLY A 26 8.88 19.97 10.37
C GLY A 26 9.18 18.50 10.02
N ALA A 27 8.79 17.60 10.91
CA ALA A 27 9.00 16.17 10.77
C ALA A 27 8.08 15.56 9.69
N LEU A 28 8.63 14.67 8.89
CA LEU A 28 7.94 14.06 7.75
C LEU A 28 7.29 12.74 8.17
N SER A 29 5.96 12.76 8.35
CA SER A 29 5.11 11.57 8.41
C SER A 29 4.03 11.67 7.33
N PHE A 30 3.33 10.57 7.05
CA PHE A 30 2.25 10.56 6.07
C PHE A 30 1.16 11.57 6.44
N PHE A 31 0.94 12.61 5.62
CA PHE A 31 0.00 13.72 5.87
C PHE A 31 0.15 14.34 7.27
N ARG A 32 1.38 14.42 7.80
CA ARG A 32 1.64 14.92 9.15
C ARG A 32 0.90 14.15 10.25
N ARG A 33 0.51 12.90 9.98
CA ARG A 33 -0.15 12.06 10.99
C ARG A 33 0.84 11.68 12.08
N ARG A 34 0.31 11.43 13.27
CA ARG A 34 1.11 11.01 14.42
C ARG A 34 1.96 9.80 14.06
N TYR A 35 3.27 9.92 14.30
CA TYR A 35 4.22 8.83 14.12
C TYR A 35 4.28 8.01 15.40
N THR A 36 3.76 6.79 15.39
CA THR A 36 3.67 5.95 16.58
C THR A 36 3.59 4.46 16.23
N LYS A 37 4.11 3.64 17.12
CA LYS A 37 3.92 2.18 17.09
C LYS A 37 2.72 1.74 17.94
N ASP A 38 2.18 2.62 18.77
CA ASP A 38 0.95 2.35 19.51
C ASP A 38 -0.25 2.53 18.59
N LEU A 39 -0.96 1.43 18.36
CA LEU A 39 -2.13 1.37 17.47
C LEU A 39 -3.47 1.37 18.23
N ALA A 40 -3.47 1.66 19.52
CA ALA A 40 -4.70 1.80 20.29
C ALA A 40 -5.59 2.91 19.70
N GLY A 41 -6.81 2.55 19.27
CA GLY A 41 -7.77 3.49 18.69
C GLY A 41 -7.44 3.98 17.28
N VAL A 42 -6.51 3.32 16.59
CA VAL A 42 -6.16 3.61 15.18
C VAL A 42 -7.10 2.85 14.24
N ASP A 43 -7.75 3.56 13.30
CA ASP A 43 -8.55 2.97 12.23
C ASP A 43 -7.68 2.52 11.04
N VAL A 44 -6.66 3.34 10.70
CA VAL A 44 -5.75 3.07 9.58
C VAL A 44 -4.30 3.27 10.00
N ALA A 45 -3.50 2.22 9.89
CA ALA A 45 -2.07 2.25 10.11
C ALA A 45 -1.33 2.38 8.76
N VAL A 46 -0.53 3.43 8.61
CA VAL A 46 0.31 3.65 7.43
C VAL A 46 1.68 3.03 7.70
N ALA A 47 2.09 2.07 6.89
CA ALA A 47 3.38 1.38 7.03
C ALA A 47 4.16 1.39 5.72
N GLY A 48 5.45 1.67 5.77
CA GLY A 48 6.33 1.64 4.61
C GLY A 48 7.08 0.32 4.47
N PHE A 49 7.30 -0.10 3.22
CA PHE A 49 8.02 -1.32 2.85
C PHE A 49 9.07 -0.98 1.78
N PRO A 50 10.23 -0.40 2.18
CA PRO A 50 11.24 0.16 1.29
C PRO A 50 12.10 -0.91 0.62
N LEU A 51 11.47 -1.83 -0.14
CA LEU A 51 12.09 -2.91 -0.88
C LEU A 51 12.32 -2.53 -2.35
N ASP A 52 13.40 -2.98 -2.96
CA ASP A 52 13.61 -2.93 -4.42
C ASP A 52 14.56 -4.00 -4.95
N VAL A 53 14.72 -5.11 -4.22
CA VAL A 53 15.62 -6.20 -4.64
C VAL A 53 15.04 -7.04 -5.77
N ALA A 54 13.71 -6.97 -6.00
CA ALA A 54 13.04 -7.70 -7.07
C ALA A 54 12.89 -6.88 -8.36
N THR A 55 13.33 -5.63 -8.40
CA THR A 55 13.23 -4.77 -9.59
C THR A 55 14.12 -5.28 -10.72
N SER A 56 13.53 -5.47 -11.92
CA SER A 56 14.22 -5.95 -13.11
C SER A 56 14.99 -4.87 -13.89
N GLY A 57 14.68 -3.60 -13.63
CA GLY A 57 15.25 -2.46 -14.37
C GLY A 57 16.01 -1.51 -13.46
N ARG A 58 15.40 -0.36 -13.17
CA ARG A 58 16.03 0.69 -12.37
C ARG A 58 15.74 0.49 -10.88
N PRO A 59 16.76 0.32 -10.01
CA PRO A 59 16.60 0.38 -8.57
C PRO A 59 16.15 1.78 -8.14
N GLY A 60 15.55 1.88 -6.94
CA GLY A 60 15.13 3.18 -6.37
C GLY A 60 13.73 3.14 -5.78
N ALA A 61 12.94 2.10 -6.04
CA ALA A 61 11.62 1.93 -5.43
C ALA A 61 11.68 1.94 -3.90
N ARG A 62 12.81 1.56 -3.29
CA ARG A 62 13.05 1.66 -1.84
C ARG A 62 12.88 3.07 -1.26
N PHE A 63 12.99 4.12 -2.08
CA PHE A 63 12.76 5.49 -1.67
C PHE A 63 11.28 5.92 -1.75
N GLY A 64 10.40 5.05 -2.26
CA GLY A 64 8.98 5.31 -2.41
C GLY A 64 8.29 5.75 -1.12
N PRO A 65 8.38 4.99 -0.01
CA PRO A 65 7.74 5.38 1.25
C PRO A 65 8.17 6.76 1.75
N ALA A 66 9.47 7.07 1.72
CA ALA A 66 10.00 8.37 2.12
C ALA A 66 9.53 9.49 1.19
N GLY A 67 9.55 9.26 -0.13
CA GLY A 67 9.07 10.23 -1.13
C GLY A 67 7.58 10.53 -1.00
N ILE A 68 6.76 9.51 -0.76
CA ILE A 68 5.31 9.67 -0.54
C ILE A 68 5.03 10.47 0.73
N ARG A 69 5.73 10.19 1.84
CA ARG A 69 5.60 10.97 3.08
C ARG A 69 5.96 12.43 2.85
N ALA A 70 7.10 12.71 2.22
CA ALA A 70 7.53 14.07 1.93
C ALA A 70 6.51 14.83 1.05
N ALA A 71 6.01 14.19 -0.01
CA ALA A 71 5.00 14.78 -0.88
C ALA A 71 3.66 15.02 -0.16
N SER A 72 3.22 14.09 0.67
CA SER A 72 1.96 14.20 1.42
C SER A 72 1.95 15.34 2.42
N CYS A 73 3.11 15.70 2.98
CA CYS A 73 3.23 16.83 3.89
C CYS A 73 2.90 18.19 3.23
N GLN A 74 3.03 18.29 1.91
CA GLN A 74 2.74 19.53 1.17
C GLN A 74 1.23 19.77 1.02
N ILE A 75 0.42 18.74 1.13
CA ILE A 75 -1.04 18.77 0.96
C ILE A 75 -1.80 18.32 2.23
N ALA A 76 -1.11 18.26 3.36
CA ALA A 76 -1.65 17.70 4.61
C ALA A 76 -2.86 18.46 5.20
N TRP A 77 -3.14 19.67 4.69
CA TRP A 77 -4.22 20.55 5.12
C TRP A 77 -5.33 20.71 4.09
N GLY A 78 -5.25 19.97 2.99
CA GLY A 78 -6.23 20.04 1.90
C GLY A 78 -7.38 19.07 2.07
N MET A 79 -8.58 19.51 1.66
CA MET A 79 -9.71 18.60 1.52
C MET A 79 -9.55 17.71 0.28
N ALA A 80 -10.05 16.48 0.35
CA ALA A 80 -10.02 15.54 -0.76
C ALA A 80 -10.92 16.01 -1.90
N HIS A 81 -10.35 16.27 -3.07
CA HIS A 81 -11.10 16.61 -4.28
C HIS A 81 -11.44 15.32 -5.07
N PRO A 82 -12.65 15.20 -5.65
CA PRO A 82 -13.78 16.17 -5.66
C PRO A 82 -14.75 16.01 -4.47
N ALA A 83 -14.46 15.10 -3.53
CA ALA A 83 -15.38 14.74 -2.46
C ALA A 83 -15.68 15.88 -1.47
N GLY A 84 -14.76 16.87 -1.35
CA GLY A 84 -14.94 18.01 -0.46
C GLY A 84 -14.97 17.63 1.02
N LEU A 85 -14.26 16.55 1.40
CA LEU A 85 -14.18 16.07 2.78
C LEU A 85 -12.72 15.95 3.23
N ASP A 86 -12.50 16.06 4.54
CA ASP A 86 -11.23 15.71 5.17
C ASP A 86 -11.34 14.30 5.76
N PRO A 87 -10.62 13.29 5.21
CA PRO A 87 -10.69 11.92 5.72
C PRO A 87 -10.17 11.81 7.17
N PHE A 88 -9.33 12.73 7.61
CA PHE A 88 -8.75 12.71 8.95
C PHE A 88 -9.70 13.22 10.04
N GLU A 89 -10.78 13.90 9.69
CA GLU A 89 -11.88 14.17 10.62
C GLU A 89 -12.68 12.90 10.94
N MET A 90 -12.71 11.95 10.00
CA MET A 90 -13.48 10.73 10.11
C MET A 90 -12.66 9.55 10.65
N LEU A 91 -11.43 9.41 10.19
CA LEU A 91 -10.56 8.26 10.46
C LEU A 91 -9.38 8.64 11.37
N ALA A 92 -9.15 7.82 12.38
CA ALA A 92 -7.95 7.87 13.20
C ALA A 92 -6.78 7.21 12.44
N VAL A 93 -5.89 8.03 11.90
CA VAL A 93 -4.76 7.56 11.07
C VAL A 93 -3.43 7.80 11.77
N ALA A 94 -2.59 6.77 11.82
CA ALA A 94 -1.24 6.85 12.36
C ALA A 94 -0.21 6.37 11.33
N ASP A 95 0.94 7.03 11.28
CA ASP A 95 2.11 6.56 10.54
C ASP A 95 2.97 5.69 11.46
N THR A 96 3.13 4.43 11.10
CA THR A 96 3.92 3.46 11.89
C THR A 96 5.38 3.38 11.43
N GLY A 97 5.79 4.21 10.48
CA GLY A 97 7.12 4.16 9.89
C GLY A 97 7.31 2.98 8.95
N ASP A 98 8.55 2.55 8.79
CA ASP A 98 8.93 1.51 7.85
C ASP A 98 9.19 0.18 8.54
N CYS A 99 8.90 -0.91 7.82
CA CYS A 99 9.35 -2.25 8.14
C CYS A 99 10.87 -2.31 8.05
N HIS A 100 11.51 -2.92 9.03
CA HIS A 100 12.97 -3.07 9.09
C HIS A 100 13.39 -4.51 8.89
N TRP A 101 14.43 -4.73 8.09
CA TRP A 101 15.04 -6.05 7.85
C TRP A 101 16.56 -5.96 7.74
N ASP A 102 17.21 -7.10 7.86
CA ASP A 102 18.65 -7.23 7.64
C ASP A 102 18.92 -7.41 6.13
N TYR A 103 19.61 -6.45 5.53
CA TYR A 103 19.99 -6.47 4.11
C TYR A 103 20.99 -7.60 3.76
N SER A 104 21.68 -8.15 4.74
CA SER A 104 22.57 -9.28 4.54
C SER A 104 21.87 -10.63 4.39
N GLN A 105 20.55 -10.64 4.72
CA GLN A 105 19.70 -11.83 4.68
C GLN A 105 18.46 -11.59 3.78
N PRO A 106 18.64 -11.37 2.47
CA PRO A 106 17.53 -11.00 1.59
C PRO A 106 16.47 -12.08 1.47
N GLY A 107 16.79 -13.35 1.73
CA GLY A 107 15.83 -14.46 1.75
C GLY A 107 14.79 -14.36 2.87
N ASP A 108 15.10 -13.66 3.95
CA ASP A 108 14.21 -13.52 5.11
C ASP A 108 13.22 -12.36 4.97
N ILE A 109 13.48 -11.44 4.03
CA ILE A 109 12.67 -10.22 3.87
C ILE A 109 11.17 -10.50 3.71
N PRO A 110 10.72 -11.47 2.90
CA PRO A 110 9.29 -11.77 2.79
C PRO A 110 8.65 -12.14 4.13
N ALA A 111 9.31 -12.99 4.92
CA ALA A 111 8.82 -13.42 6.23
C ALA A 111 8.80 -12.24 7.23
N VAL A 112 9.77 -11.33 7.16
CA VAL A 112 9.80 -10.13 8.01
C VAL A 112 8.65 -9.19 7.68
N ILE A 113 8.37 -8.96 6.38
CA ILE A 113 7.24 -8.14 5.94
C ILE A 113 5.92 -8.77 6.40
N GLU A 114 5.77 -10.08 6.24
CA GLU A 114 4.59 -10.83 6.66
C GLU A 114 4.35 -10.73 8.17
N ALA A 115 5.40 -10.89 8.99
CA ALA A 115 5.33 -10.75 10.44
C ALA A 115 4.93 -9.34 10.87
N HIS A 116 5.55 -8.31 10.25
CA HIS A 116 5.22 -6.91 10.51
C HIS A 116 3.76 -6.58 10.17
N ALA A 117 3.26 -7.10 9.05
CA ALA A 117 1.85 -6.93 8.68
C ALA A 117 0.90 -7.62 9.67
N ARG A 118 1.23 -8.83 10.15
CA ARG A 118 0.45 -9.54 11.18
C ARG A 118 0.33 -8.73 12.48
N GLU A 119 1.42 -8.10 12.91
CA GLU A 119 1.42 -7.25 14.13
C GLU A 119 0.45 -6.09 13.97
N ILE A 120 0.47 -5.40 12.82
CA ILE A 120 -0.47 -4.30 12.55
C ILE A 120 -1.90 -4.82 12.50
N LEU A 121 -2.15 -5.87 11.73
CA LEU A 121 -3.50 -6.45 11.59
C LEU A 121 -4.06 -6.97 12.92
N ALA A 122 -3.22 -7.45 13.83
CA ALA A 122 -3.65 -7.91 15.16
C ALA A 122 -4.25 -6.79 16.01
N SER A 123 -3.89 -5.52 15.77
CA SER A 123 -4.49 -4.36 16.45
C SER A 123 -5.94 -4.08 16.03
N GLY A 124 -6.38 -4.62 14.90
CA GLY A 124 -7.68 -4.33 14.29
C GLY A 124 -7.67 -3.17 13.30
N ALA A 125 -6.57 -2.43 13.19
CA ALA A 125 -6.44 -1.37 12.20
C ALA A 125 -6.38 -1.94 10.76
N SER A 126 -6.94 -1.19 9.81
CA SER A 126 -6.69 -1.41 8.39
C SER A 126 -5.29 -0.94 8.02
N MET A 127 -4.68 -1.53 6.99
CA MET A 127 -3.35 -1.12 6.55
C MET A 127 -3.41 -0.27 5.27
N LEU A 128 -2.65 0.82 5.27
CA LEU A 128 -2.23 1.54 4.07
C LEU A 128 -0.73 1.30 3.88
N SER A 129 -0.37 0.43 2.96
CA SER A 129 1.01 0.02 2.72
C SER A 129 1.67 0.89 1.65
N LEU A 130 2.79 1.53 1.98
CA LEU A 130 3.60 2.32 1.06
C LEU A 130 4.73 1.44 0.52
N GLY A 131 4.64 0.99 -0.71
CA GLY A 131 5.70 0.26 -1.39
C GLY A 131 6.82 1.21 -1.82
N GLY A 132 7.83 0.68 -2.13
CA GLY A 132 8.82 -0.18 -2.66
C GLY A 132 8.40 -0.89 -3.95
N ASP A 133 9.14 -1.91 -4.18
CA ASP A 133 8.91 -2.87 -5.23
C ASP A 133 7.55 -3.55 -5.07
N HIS A 134 6.89 -3.82 -6.20
CA HIS A 134 5.56 -4.43 -6.20
C HIS A 134 5.53 -5.82 -5.54
N PHE A 135 6.65 -6.52 -5.47
CA PHE A 135 6.75 -7.80 -4.78
C PHE A 135 6.28 -7.74 -3.31
N VAL A 136 6.38 -6.57 -2.64
CA VAL A 136 5.89 -6.42 -1.26
C VAL A 136 4.41 -6.81 -1.10
N ALA A 137 3.63 -6.76 -2.18
CA ALA A 137 2.24 -7.19 -2.15
C ALA A 137 2.08 -8.66 -1.78
N TYR A 138 3.01 -9.54 -2.18
CA TYR A 138 2.87 -10.98 -1.91
C TYR A 138 2.92 -11.34 -0.42
N PRO A 139 3.94 -10.95 0.37
CA PRO A 139 3.93 -11.21 1.82
C PRO A 139 2.81 -10.45 2.53
N LEU A 140 2.39 -9.28 2.05
CA LEU A 140 1.22 -8.58 2.61
C LEU A 140 -0.07 -9.36 2.38
N LEU A 141 -0.28 -9.92 1.18
CA LEU A 141 -1.43 -10.78 0.87
C LEU A 141 -1.47 -12.01 1.78
N LYS A 142 -0.32 -12.63 2.09
CA LYS A 142 -0.25 -13.75 3.03
C LYS A 142 -0.81 -13.38 4.40
N ALA A 143 -0.32 -12.28 4.98
CA ALA A 143 -0.78 -11.82 6.30
C ALA A 143 -2.28 -11.48 6.30
N HIS A 144 -2.77 -10.81 5.25
CA HIS A 144 -4.19 -10.47 5.14
C HIS A 144 -5.06 -11.70 4.91
N ALA A 145 -4.65 -12.64 4.05
CA ALA A 145 -5.41 -13.86 3.80
C ALA A 145 -5.48 -14.78 5.02
N GLU A 146 -4.43 -14.83 5.82
CA GLU A 146 -4.43 -15.55 7.10
C GLU A 146 -5.52 -15.01 8.06
N ARG A 147 -5.71 -13.69 8.07
CA ARG A 147 -6.71 -13.05 8.95
C ARG A 147 -8.12 -13.07 8.38
N HIS A 148 -8.29 -12.91 7.08
CA HIS A 148 -9.59 -12.64 6.45
C HIS A 148 -10.09 -13.76 5.54
N GLY A 149 -9.29 -14.81 5.31
CA GLY A 149 -9.53 -15.81 4.26
C GLY A 149 -9.14 -15.28 2.87
N PRO A 150 -9.48 -16.01 1.80
CA PRO A 150 -9.17 -15.62 0.43
C PRO A 150 -9.68 -14.21 0.10
N LEU A 151 -8.81 -13.38 -0.46
CA LEU A 151 -9.07 -11.96 -0.72
C LEU A 151 -9.60 -11.76 -2.13
N ALA A 152 -10.43 -10.74 -2.33
CA ALA A 152 -10.69 -10.18 -3.65
C ALA A 152 -9.65 -9.11 -3.95
N LEU A 153 -9.08 -9.12 -5.17
CA LEU A 153 -8.05 -8.17 -5.61
C LEU A 153 -8.64 -7.17 -6.61
N VAL A 154 -8.46 -5.88 -6.35
CA VAL A 154 -8.61 -4.83 -7.35
C VAL A 154 -7.23 -4.25 -7.64
N HIS A 155 -6.69 -4.55 -8.82
CA HIS A 155 -5.31 -4.27 -9.21
C HIS A 155 -5.27 -3.25 -10.35
N PHE A 156 -4.61 -2.12 -10.12
CA PHE A 156 -4.38 -1.08 -11.14
C PHE A 156 -2.92 -1.13 -11.56
N ASP A 157 -2.64 -1.65 -12.74
CA ASP A 157 -1.27 -1.80 -13.24
C ASP A 157 -1.20 -1.86 -14.78
N ALA A 158 0.01 -1.75 -15.29
CA ALA A 158 0.37 -2.04 -16.67
C ALA A 158 0.55 -3.54 -16.95
N HIS A 159 0.87 -4.31 -15.90
CA HIS A 159 1.25 -5.72 -15.96
C HIS A 159 0.27 -6.58 -15.17
N CYS A 160 0.09 -7.83 -15.57
CA CYS A 160 -0.74 -8.78 -14.82
C CYS A 160 0.00 -9.37 -13.60
N ASP A 161 1.32 -9.39 -13.61
CA ASP A 161 2.18 -9.99 -12.58
C ASP A 161 1.82 -11.46 -12.26
N THR A 162 1.49 -12.19 -13.32
CA THR A 162 1.09 -13.60 -13.28
C THR A 162 2.09 -14.53 -13.97
N THR A 163 3.33 -14.07 -14.18
CA THR A 163 4.40 -14.90 -14.77
C THR A 163 4.66 -16.11 -13.89
N ARG A 164 4.71 -17.28 -14.51
CA ARG A 164 5.02 -18.52 -13.79
C ARG A 164 6.49 -18.54 -13.41
N THR A 165 6.75 -18.76 -12.13
CA THR A 165 8.09 -18.95 -11.57
C THR A 165 8.08 -20.06 -10.52
N GLU A 166 9.27 -20.52 -10.13
CA GLU A 166 9.40 -21.51 -9.06
C GLU A 166 8.89 -20.94 -7.72
N PRO A 167 8.32 -21.80 -6.86
CA PRO A 167 7.88 -21.41 -5.52
C PRO A 167 9.02 -20.74 -4.73
N GLY A 168 8.69 -19.62 -4.06
CA GLY A 168 9.66 -18.87 -3.26
C GLY A 168 10.57 -17.93 -4.06
N SER A 169 10.37 -17.81 -5.37
CA SER A 169 11.10 -16.84 -6.20
C SER A 169 10.69 -15.41 -5.85
N LEU A 170 11.69 -14.56 -5.56
CA LEU A 170 11.50 -13.12 -5.38
C LEU A 170 11.32 -12.44 -6.75
N SER A 171 10.06 -12.24 -7.14
CA SER A 171 9.74 -11.61 -8.43
C SER A 171 8.49 -10.73 -8.31
N HIS A 172 8.62 -9.48 -8.74
CA HIS A 172 7.51 -8.55 -8.83
C HIS A 172 6.53 -8.87 -9.97
N GLY A 173 6.92 -9.70 -10.93
CA GLY A 173 6.07 -10.12 -12.05
C GLY A 173 5.35 -11.45 -11.86
N SER A 174 5.48 -12.12 -10.71
CA SER A 174 4.93 -13.47 -10.48
C SER A 174 4.05 -13.60 -9.25
N MET A 175 3.95 -12.56 -8.45
CA MET A 175 3.32 -12.65 -7.14
C MET A 175 1.85 -13.03 -7.17
N PHE A 176 1.08 -12.57 -8.15
CA PHE A 176 -0.35 -12.93 -8.24
C PHE A 176 -0.56 -14.33 -8.81
N TYR A 177 0.38 -14.89 -9.57
CA TYR A 177 0.37 -16.29 -9.93
C TYR A 177 0.47 -17.19 -8.69
N HIS A 178 1.43 -16.90 -7.81
CA HIS A 178 1.61 -17.64 -6.56
C HIS A 178 0.44 -17.42 -5.60
N ALA A 179 0.01 -16.18 -5.41
CA ALA A 179 -1.10 -15.83 -4.52
C ALA A 179 -2.41 -16.55 -4.91
N ALA A 180 -2.71 -16.66 -6.20
CA ALA A 180 -3.88 -17.41 -6.69
C ALA A 180 -3.75 -18.91 -6.44
N ARG A 181 -2.58 -19.50 -6.72
CA ARG A 181 -2.33 -20.94 -6.52
C ARG A 181 -2.34 -21.35 -5.06
N GLU A 182 -1.93 -20.49 -4.17
CA GLU A 182 -1.93 -20.71 -2.73
C GLU A 182 -3.28 -20.39 -2.08
N GLY A 183 -4.26 -19.90 -2.85
CA GLY A 183 -5.59 -19.56 -2.32
C GLY A 183 -5.59 -18.30 -1.45
N LEU A 184 -4.58 -17.43 -1.58
CA LEU A 184 -4.51 -16.14 -0.87
C LEU A 184 -5.50 -15.14 -1.45
N ILE A 185 -5.70 -15.21 -2.77
CA ILE A 185 -6.69 -14.43 -3.51
C ILE A 185 -7.65 -15.36 -4.24
N ASP A 186 -8.89 -14.92 -4.38
CA ASP A 186 -9.92 -15.57 -5.20
C ASP A 186 -9.92 -14.92 -6.60
N PRO A 187 -9.36 -15.59 -7.63
CA PRO A 187 -9.27 -15.03 -8.97
C PRO A 187 -10.64 -14.70 -9.59
N ALA A 188 -11.67 -15.51 -9.30
CA ALA A 188 -13.01 -15.29 -9.84
C ALA A 188 -13.68 -14.01 -9.31
N ARG A 189 -13.20 -13.50 -8.18
CA ARG A 189 -13.66 -12.26 -7.54
C ARG A 189 -12.64 -11.14 -7.64
N SER A 190 -11.66 -11.27 -8.55
CA SER A 190 -10.54 -10.36 -8.68
C SER A 190 -10.48 -9.76 -10.08
N ILE A 191 -10.02 -8.51 -10.15
CA ILE A 191 -9.96 -7.73 -11.38
C ILE A 191 -8.63 -6.99 -11.51
N GLN A 192 -8.07 -6.98 -12.72
CA GLN A 192 -6.87 -6.23 -13.09
C GLN A 192 -7.23 -5.18 -14.13
N ILE A 193 -6.86 -3.92 -13.90
CA ILE A 193 -7.32 -2.76 -14.67
C ILE A 193 -6.14 -1.98 -15.23
N GLY A 194 -6.15 -1.68 -16.52
CA GLY A 194 -5.13 -0.88 -17.18
C GLY A 194 -3.97 -1.69 -17.78
N ILE A 195 -4.14 -3.01 -17.90
CA ILE A 195 -3.11 -3.91 -18.42
C ILE A 195 -2.80 -3.53 -19.88
N ARG A 196 -1.52 -3.40 -20.20
CA ARG A 196 -1.03 -2.97 -21.52
C ARG A 196 0.31 -3.59 -21.92
N THR A 197 0.65 -4.70 -21.30
CA THR A 197 1.80 -5.54 -21.65
C THR A 197 1.31 -6.93 -21.97
N PHE A 198 2.11 -7.68 -22.74
CA PHE A 198 1.80 -9.07 -23.06
C PHE A 198 1.73 -9.93 -21.79
N TYR A 199 0.77 -10.81 -21.74
CA TYR A 199 0.63 -11.85 -20.73
C TYR A 199 0.14 -13.14 -21.40
N GLU A 200 0.60 -14.29 -20.93
CA GLU A 200 0.23 -15.58 -21.51
C GLU A 200 -1.16 -16.00 -21.03
N GLU A 201 -1.35 -15.99 -19.72
CA GLU A 201 -2.63 -16.32 -19.09
C GLU A 201 -2.76 -15.62 -17.73
N THR A 202 -3.99 -15.51 -17.24
CA THR A 202 -4.27 -15.12 -15.87
C THR A 202 -4.91 -16.31 -15.13
N PRO A 203 -4.70 -16.45 -13.83
CA PRO A 203 -5.32 -17.53 -13.04
C PRO A 203 -6.86 -17.45 -12.91
N GLY A 204 -7.53 -16.76 -13.81
CA GLY A 204 -8.98 -16.57 -13.80
C GLY A 204 -9.43 -15.16 -13.40
N PHE A 205 -8.51 -14.21 -13.37
CA PHE A 205 -8.84 -12.79 -13.13
C PHE A 205 -9.66 -12.19 -14.29
N THR A 206 -10.59 -11.28 -13.97
CA THR A 206 -11.13 -10.36 -14.96
C THR A 206 -10.05 -9.36 -15.33
N VAL A 207 -9.73 -9.21 -16.61
CA VAL A 207 -8.72 -8.25 -17.08
C VAL A 207 -9.39 -7.19 -17.93
N LEU A 208 -9.25 -5.92 -17.51
CA LEU A 208 -9.62 -4.74 -18.31
C LEU A 208 -8.36 -4.11 -18.86
N GLU A 209 -8.10 -4.34 -20.14
CA GLU A 209 -6.94 -3.78 -20.83
C GLU A 209 -7.03 -2.26 -20.97
N ALA A 210 -5.88 -1.59 -21.00
CA ALA A 210 -5.82 -0.12 -21.08
C ALA A 210 -6.59 0.45 -22.29
N PRO A 211 -6.52 -0.13 -23.52
CA PRO A 211 -7.34 0.35 -24.64
C PRO A 211 -8.84 0.32 -24.34
N TRP A 212 -9.33 -0.78 -23.75
CA TRP A 212 -10.73 -0.91 -23.37
C TRP A 212 -11.13 0.15 -22.32
N VAL A 213 -10.29 0.36 -21.29
CA VAL A 213 -10.56 1.37 -20.26
C VAL A 213 -10.57 2.78 -20.85
N HIS A 214 -9.71 3.05 -21.83
CA HIS A 214 -9.67 4.33 -22.52
C HIS A 214 -10.93 4.57 -23.35
N GLU A 215 -11.41 3.56 -24.07
CA GLU A 215 -12.61 3.64 -24.91
C GLU A 215 -13.90 3.73 -24.11
N GLN A 216 -14.06 2.89 -23.07
CA GLN A 216 -15.30 2.77 -22.29
C GLN A 216 -15.38 3.75 -21.11
N GLY A 217 -14.24 4.25 -20.64
CA GLY A 217 -14.14 5.20 -19.55
C GLY A 217 -14.23 4.60 -18.15
N ALA A 218 -13.90 5.42 -17.15
CA ALA A 218 -13.81 5.03 -15.75
C ALA A 218 -15.13 4.50 -15.18
N ALA A 219 -16.27 5.04 -15.62
CA ALA A 219 -17.58 4.61 -15.14
C ALA A 219 -17.91 3.16 -15.53
N ALA A 220 -17.55 2.74 -16.74
CA ALA A 220 -17.71 1.36 -17.20
C ALA A 220 -16.77 0.41 -16.42
N ALA A 221 -15.51 0.81 -16.23
CA ALA A 221 -14.57 0.04 -15.40
C ALA A 221 -15.09 -0.14 -13.97
N ALA A 222 -15.56 0.94 -13.34
CA ALA A 222 -16.13 0.88 -11.99
C ALA A 222 -17.39 -0.01 -11.89
N ALA A 223 -18.22 -0.06 -12.94
CA ALA A 223 -19.38 -0.95 -13.00
C ALA A 223 -19.00 -2.43 -13.05
N THR A 224 -17.83 -2.75 -13.63
CA THR A 224 -17.32 -4.12 -13.71
C THR A 224 -16.74 -4.60 -12.36
N VAL A 225 -16.28 -3.68 -11.51
CA VAL A 225 -15.73 -4.00 -10.17
C VAL A 225 -16.84 -4.40 -9.17
N ARG A 226 -18.08 -4.07 -9.43
CA ARG A 226 -19.24 -4.36 -8.56
C ARG A 226 -19.78 -5.76 -8.81
#